data_3284c23f3d4cf8f3044e6d7ae0eec472
#
_entry.id   3284c23f3d4cf8f3044e6d7ae0eec472
#
_cell.length_a   1.000
_cell.length_b   1.000
_cell.length_c   1.000
_cell.angle_alpha   90.00
_cell.angle_beta   90.00
_cell.angle_gamma   90.00
#
_symmetry.space_group_name_H-M   'P 1'
#
loop_
_entity.id
_entity.type
_entity.pdbx_description
1 polymer ?
#
loop_
_entity_poly.entity_id
_entity_poly.type
_entity_poly.pdbx_seq_one_letter_code
_entity_poly.pdbx_strand_id
1 'polypeptide(L)'
;MKTTLTVFKQFTFVALLGIGLAFKASAAEVPKWVDLFNGKDLTGWIDVNTSPDTWYVKDGILICKGKPIGVMRSEKQYENFLLHVEWRHMEPGGNSGIFAWSDAKPFGNRLPKGLEIQMLELDWIKLHTKKGKKPPPIAYVHGELFGAGGLKATPDNPRGSRSKSLENRCKGRGEWNVYDVVCVDGVVKLSVNGKFVNGIRDVQYKKGYLCLESEGAEIHFRNLKIMELPPGITSPEQTAPLVK
;
A
#
# COMPACT_ATOMS: atom_id res chain seq x y z
N MET A 1 -51.67 -74.47 -39.66
CA MET A 1 -50.24 -74.12 -39.61
C MET A 1 -50.14 -72.62 -39.40
N LYS A 2 -49.80 -72.16 -38.17
CA LYS A 2 -49.58 -70.75 -37.85
C LYS A 2 -48.08 -70.56 -37.66
N THR A 3 -47.47 -69.80 -38.53
CA THR A 3 -46.05 -69.50 -38.52
C THR A 3 -45.85 -68.26 -37.67
N THR A 4 -45.14 -68.40 -36.55
CA THR A 4 -44.83 -67.30 -35.62
C THR A 4 -43.49 -66.66 -36.03
N LEU A 5 -43.52 -65.40 -36.41
CA LEU A 5 -42.34 -64.61 -36.79
C LEU A 5 -41.74 -63.99 -35.51
N THR A 6 -40.53 -64.41 -35.15
CA THR A 6 -39.77 -63.81 -33.96
C THR A 6 -38.94 -62.68 -34.48
N VAL A 7 -39.24 -61.46 -33.99
CA VAL A 7 -38.47 -60.23 -34.26
C VAL A 7 -37.38 -60.08 -33.21
N PHE A 8 -36.10 -60.18 -33.58
CA PHE A 8 -34.96 -59.87 -32.75
C PHE A 8 -34.74 -58.34 -32.78
N LYS A 9 -34.91 -57.68 -31.63
CA LYS A 9 -34.48 -56.29 -31.43
C LYS A 9 -32.99 -56.26 -31.05
N GLN A 10 -32.15 -55.72 -31.93
CA GLN A 10 -30.77 -55.38 -31.62
C GLN A 10 -30.76 -54.12 -30.78
N PHE A 11 -30.24 -54.21 -29.59
CA PHE A 11 -29.91 -53.05 -28.74
C PHE A 11 -28.46 -52.59 -29.03
N THR A 12 -28.31 -51.46 -29.69
CA THR A 12 -26.99 -50.82 -29.88
C THR A 12 -26.61 -50.06 -28.61
N PHE A 13 -25.60 -50.54 -27.90
CA PHE A 13 -25.02 -49.84 -26.74
C PHE A 13 -24.09 -48.76 -27.28
N VAL A 14 -24.46 -47.46 -27.14
CA VAL A 14 -23.58 -46.33 -27.37
C VAL A 14 -22.80 -46.08 -26.11
N ALA A 15 -21.52 -46.44 -26.08
CA ALA A 15 -20.60 -46.09 -24.99
C ALA A 15 -20.19 -44.63 -25.16
N LEU A 16 -20.74 -43.75 -24.32
CA LEU A 16 -20.21 -42.38 -24.16
C LEU A 16 -18.87 -42.44 -23.43
N LEU A 17 -17.77 -42.24 -24.17
CA LEU A 17 -16.48 -41.96 -23.56
C LEU A 17 -16.50 -40.53 -22.98
N GLY A 18 -16.73 -40.42 -21.69
CA GLY A 18 -16.57 -39.18 -20.97
C GLY A 18 -15.07 -38.82 -20.87
N ILE A 19 -14.62 -37.84 -21.68
CA ILE A 19 -13.30 -37.23 -21.52
C ILE A 19 -13.35 -36.38 -20.26
N GLY A 20 -12.92 -36.95 -19.14
CA GLY A 20 -12.72 -36.25 -17.89
C GLY A 20 -11.55 -35.28 -18.04
N LEU A 21 -11.83 -34.00 -18.30
CA LEU A 21 -10.85 -32.92 -18.12
C LEU A 21 -10.52 -32.83 -16.65
N ALA A 22 -9.42 -33.47 -16.23
CA ALA A 22 -8.85 -33.28 -14.90
C ALA A 22 -8.31 -31.84 -14.78
N PHE A 23 -9.12 -30.93 -14.26
CA PHE A 23 -8.62 -29.65 -13.80
C PHE A 23 -7.65 -29.93 -12.64
N LYS A 24 -6.35 -29.78 -12.90
CA LYS A 24 -5.37 -29.65 -11.83
C LYS A 24 -5.68 -28.36 -11.08
N ALA A 25 -6.42 -28.43 -10.00
CA ALA A 25 -6.50 -27.34 -9.05
C ALA A 25 -5.07 -27.12 -8.52
N SER A 26 -4.40 -26.07 -8.98
CA SER A 26 -3.18 -25.61 -8.34
C SER A 26 -3.56 -25.21 -6.92
N ALA A 27 -2.98 -25.87 -5.92
CA ALA A 27 -3.14 -25.43 -4.55
C ALA A 27 -2.70 -23.95 -4.47
N ALA A 28 -3.59 -23.09 -4.03
CA ALA A 28 -3.26 -21.68 -3.85
C ALA A 28 -2.07 -21.60 -2.88
N GLU A 29 -1.01 -20.92 -3.30
CA GLU A 29 0.15 -20.72 -2.44
C GLU A 29 -0.27 -19.88 -1.23
N VAL A 30 0.06 -20.34 -0.02
CA VAL A 30 -0.24 -19.60 1.21
C VAL A 30 0.56 -18.30 1.22
N PRO A 31 -0.09 -17.13 1.36
CA PRO A 31 0.60 -15.86 1.41
C PRO A 31 1.69 -15.83 2.49
N LYS A 32 2.85 -15.27 2.16
CA LYS A 32 4.00 -15.17 3.06
C LYS A 32 4.51 -13.74 3.13
N TRP A 33 5.06 -13.36 4.27
CA TRP A 33 5.80 -12.12 4.41
C TRP A 33 7.09 -12.16 3.58
N VAL A 34 7.31 -11.12 2.80
CA VAL A 34 8.50 -10.90 1.98
C VAL A 34 9.11 -9.57 2.39
N ASP A 35 10.43 -9.52 2.55
CA ASP A 35 11.13 -8.28 2.83
C ASP A 35 11.13 -7.40 1.58
N LEU A 36 10.63 -6.17 1.70
CA LEU A 36 10.72 -5.13 0.67
C LEU A 36 12.07 -4.39 0.70
N PHE A 37 12.79 -4.53 1.80
CA PHE A 37 14.11 -3.93 2.00
C PHE A 37 15.07 -5.01 2.51
N ASN A 38 16.17 -5.19 1.79
CA ASN A 38 17.14 -6.26 2.03
C ASN A 38 18.19 -5.93 3.12
N GLY A 39 18.15 -4.71 3.69
CA GLY A 39 19.11 -4.23 4.70
C GLY A 39 20.51 -3.91 4.17
N LYS A 40 20.74 -3.95 2.84
CA LYS A 40 22.07 -3.77 2.24
C LYS A 40 22.13 -2.64 1.24
N ASP A 41 21.13 -2.54 0.37
CA ASP A 41 21.07 -1.58 -0.73
C ASP A 41 19.61 -1.25 -1.11
N LEU A 42 19.44 -0.46 -2.16
CA LEU A 42 18.13 -0.01 -2.65
C LEU A 42 17.54 -0.92 -3.73
N THR A 43 18.00 -2.14 -3.87
CA THR A 43 17.45 -3.11 -4.84
C THR A 43 15.95 -3.29 -4.61
N GLY A 44 15.16 -3.22 -5.69
CA GLY A 44 13.68 -3.27 -5.66
C GLY A 44 13.02 -1.89 -5.52
N TRP A 45 13.82 -0.82 -5.44
CA TRP A 45 13.36 0.55 -5.30
C TRP A 45 13.93 1.48 -6.37
N ILE A 46 13.15 2.46 -6.78
CA ILE A 46 13.49 3.45 -7.78
C ILE A 46 13.30 4.85 -7.22
N ASP A 47 14.34 5.67 -7.32
CA ASP A 47 14.30 7.08 -6.96
C ASP A 47 13.47 7.88 -7.97
N VAL A 48 12.58 8.73 -7.46
CA VAL A 48 11.72 9.60 -8.27
C VAL A 48 11.73 11.01 -7.69
N ASN A 49 12.29 11.95 -8.43
CA ASN A 49 12.41 13.37 -8.07
C ASN A 49 13.29 13.68 -6.85
N THR A 50 14.16 12.77 -6.41
CA THR A 50 15.13 13.08 -5.38
C THR A 50 16.55 13.07 -5.94
N SER A 51 17.52 13.50 -5.15
CA SER A 51 18.93 13.43 -5.54
C SER A 51 19.47 12.03 -5.26
N PRO A 52 20.48 11.55 -5.99
CA PRO A 52 21.03 10.19 -5.82
C PRO A 52 21.49 9.86 -4.40
N ASP A 53 21.79 10.87 -3.59
CA ASP A 53 22.25 10.74 -2.21
C ASP A 53 21.14 10.99 -1.17
N THR A 54 19.89 11.19 -1.61
CA THR A 54 18.74 11.40 -0.69
C THR A 54 18.42 10.13 0.08
N TRP A 55 18.53 8.98 -0.59
CA TRP A 55 18.25 7.66 -0.03
C TRP A 55 19.53 6.85 0.05
N TYR A 56 19.82 6.28 1.19
CA TYR A 56 20.99 5.41 1.36
C TYR A 56 20.76 4.40 2.48
N VAL A 57 21.61 3.39 2.53
CA VAL A 57 21.58 2.34 3.56
C VAL A 57 22.80 2.47 4.46
N LYS A 58 22.57 2.43 5.75
CA LYS A 58 23.61 2.39 6.78
C LYS A 58 23.18 1.49 7.94
N ASP A 59 24.04 0.59 8.34
CA ASP A 59 23.83 -0.32 9.48
C ASP A 59 22.49 -1.10 9.40
N GLY A 60 22.11 -1.54 8.19
CA GLY A 60 20.85 -2.25 7.95
C GLY A 60 19.59 -1.37 7.99
N ILE A 61 19.75 -0.05 8.05
CA ILE A 61 18.67 0.94 8.11
C ILE A 61 18.61 1.67 6.77
N LEU A 62 17.43 1.80 6.20
CA LEU A 62 17.15 2.67 5.07
C LEU A 62 16.94 4.09 5.59
N ILE A 63 17.76 5.02 5.11
CA ILE A 63 17.77 6.41 5.56
C ILE A 63 17.36 7.32 4.40
N CYS A 64 16.43 8.22 4.68
CA CYS A 64 16.04 9.32 3.79
C CYS A 64 16.44 10.66 4.44
N LYS A 65 17.18 11.49 3.72
CA LYS A 65 17.56 12.84 4.19
C LYS A 65 16.38 13.83 4.21
N GLY A 66 15.25 13.47 3.60
CA GLY A 66 14.05 14.32 3.53
C GLY A 66 14.12 15.45 2.49
N LYS A 67 15.21 15.61 1.76
CA LYS A 67 15.41 16.67 0.73
C LYS A 67 16.24 16.16 -0.42
N PRO A 68 15.87 16.55 -1.68
CA PRO A 68 14.68 17.29 -2.10
C PRO A 68 13.38 16.48 -1.88
N ILE A 69 12.22 17.16 -2.05
CA ILE A 69 10.94 16.47 -1.98
C ILE A 69 10.76 15.56 -3.20
N GLY A 70 10.37 14.34 -2.93
CA GLY A 70 10.13 13.29 -3.91
C GLY A 70 9.80 11.98 -3.21
N VAL A 71 9.93 10.89 -3.92
CA VAL A 71 9.64 9.55 -3.38
C VAL A 71 10.67 8.54 -3.85
N MET A 72 10.81 7.48 -3.08
CA MET A 72 11.39 6.23 -3.53
C MET A 72 10.24 5.22 -3.72
N ARG A 73 10.03 4.75 -4.95
CA ARG A 73 8.94 3.83 -5.28
C ARG A 73 9.43 2.41 -5.50
N SER A 74 8.55 1.44 -5.24
CA SER A 74 8.78 0.04 -5.60
C SER A 74 8.93 -0.14 -7.12
N GLU A 75 9.68 -1.15 -7.55
CA GLU A 75 9.81 -1.50 -8.99
C GLU A 75 8.50 -2.01 -9.57
N LYS A 76 7.74 -2.80 -8.80
CA LYS A 76 6.46 -3.38 -9.24
C LYS A 76 5.26 -2.74 -8.56
N GLN A 77 4.09 -2.89 -9.17
CA GLN A 77 2.81 -2.55 -8.57
C GLN A 77 2.31 -3.68 -7.67
N TYR A 78 1.57 -3.30 -6.64
CA TYR A 78 0.88 -4.20 -5.72
C TYR A 78 -0.63 -3.94 -5.78
N GLU A 79 -1.42 -4.99 -5.56
CA GLU A 79 -2.89 -4.94 -5.56
C GLU A 79 -3.43 -5.12 -4.14
N ASN A 80 -3.62 -6.35 -3.71
CA ASN A 80 -4.07 -6.68 -2.36
C ASN A 80 -2.88 -7.11 -1.50
N PHE A 81 -2.67 -6.47 -0.36
CA PHE A 81 -1.52 -6.77 0.49
C PHE A 81 -1.71 -6.34 1.95
N LEU A 82 -0.89 -6.94 2.81
CA LEU A 82 -0.58 -6.43 4.13
C LEU A 82 0.82 -5.82 4.08
N LEU A 83 1.01 -4.68 4.72
CA LEU A 83 2.30 -3.99 4.80
C LEU A 83 2.67 -3.79 6.26
N HIS A 84 3.91 -4.11 6.60
CA HIS A 84 4.53 -3.80 7.88
C HIS A 84 5.72 -2.89 7.65
N VAL A 85 5.82 -1.80 8.41
CA VAL A 85 6.95 -0.87 8.34
C VAL A 85 7.27 -0.30 9.71
N GLU A 86 8.55 -0.29 10.06
CA GLU A 86 9.06 0.45 11.20
C GLU A 86 9.75 1.73 10.73
N TRP A 87 9.41 2.86 11.35
CA TRP A 87 9.93 4.18 10.98
C TRP A 87 10.20 5.07 12.18
N ARG A 88 11.11 6.02 12.01
CA ARG A 88 11.37 7.08 13.01
C ARG A 88 11.88 8.35 12.34
N HIS A 89 11.36 9.48 12.75
CA HIS A 89 11.97 10.78 12.42
C HIS A 89 13.16 11.07 13.30
N MET A 90 14.18 11.71 12.72
CA MET A 90 15.42 12.07 13.43
C MET A 90 15.48 13.56 13.78
N GLU A 91 14.62 14.38 13.19
CA GLU A 91 14.57 15.83 13.38
C GLU A 91 13.17 16.25 13.85
N PRO A 92 13.08 17.38 14.62
CA PRO A 92 11.79 17.93 15.01
C PRO A 92 10.96 18.35 13.81
N GLY A 93 9.67 18.08 13.85
CA GLY A 93 8.72 18.51 12.83
C GLY A 93 8.89 17.82 11.49
N GLY A 94 9.50 16.64 11.45
CA GLY A 94 9.64 15.84 10.26
C GLY A 94 8.29 15.50 9.64
N ASN A 95 8.25 15.51 8.30
CA ASN A 95 7.13 15.06 7.49
C ASN A 95 7.58 13.97 6.52
N SER A 96 6.79 12.96 6.39
CA SER A 96 6.95 11.84 5.46
C SER A 96 5.64 11.09 5.34
N GLY A 97 5.59 10.09 4.48
CA GLY A 97 4.44 9.22 4.29
C GLY A 97 4.78 7.96 3.52
N ILE A 98 3.83 7.04 3.52
CA ILE A 98 3.80 5.92 2.59
C ILE A 98 2.69 6.20 1.60
N PHE A 99 2.95 6.00 0.31
CA PHE A 99 1.91 5.96 -0.70
C PHE A 99 1.57 4.50 -1.03
N ALA A 100 0.31 4.15 -0.93
CA ALA A 100 -0.24 2.91 -1.46
C ALA A 100 -0.95 3.20 -2.78
N TRP A 101 -0.87 2.25 -3.72
CA TRP A 101 -1.52 2.33 -5.03
C TRP A 101 -1.20 3.63 -5.78
N SER A 102 0.07 3.99 -5.80
CA SER A 102 0.56 5.25 -6.34
C SER A 102 0.86 5.16 -7.84
N ASP A 103 0.77 6.30 -8.52
CA ASP A 103 1.35 6.49 -9.85
C ASP A 103 2.87 6.31 -9.80
N ALA A 104 3.45 6.02 -10.95
CA ALA A 104 4.90 5.87 -11.10
C ALA A 104 5.67 7.19 -11.06
N LYS A 105 5.00 8.31 -11.36
CA LYS A 105 5.61 9.65 -11.52
C LYS A 105 4.76 10.70 -10.82
N PRO A 106 5.34 11.83 -10.42
CA PRO A 106 4.60 12.95 -9.87
C PRO A 106 3.55 13.47 -10.85
N PHE A 107 2.40 13.84 -10.32
CA PHE A 107 1.36 14.51 -11.07
C PHE A 107 1.38 16.01 -10.75
N GLY A 108 1.95 16.81 -11.66
CA GLY A 108 1.98 18.27 -11.56
C GLY A 108 2.80 18.86 -10.40
N ASN A 109 3.23 18.04 -9.45
CA ASN A 109 3.96 18.38 -8.25
C ASN A 109 5.16 17.44 -8.04
N ARG A 110 5.76 17.54 -6.85
CA ARG A 110 6.92 16.75 -6.44
C ARG A 110 6.55 15.34 -5.98
N LEU A 111 5.27 15.11 -5.70
CA LEU A 111 4.73 13.84 -5.19
C LEU A 111 3.78 13.22 -6.22
N PRO A 112 3.67 11.89 -6.27
CA PRO A 112 2.77 11.20 -7.19
C PRO A 112 1.32 11.27 -6.70
N LYS A 113 0.37 10.93 -7.57
CA LYS A 113 -1.00 10.64 -7.18
C LYS A 113 -1.05 9.25 -6.55
N GLY A 114 -1.63 9.15 -5.36
CA GLY A 114 -1.75 7.88 -4.62
C GLY A 114 -2.50 8.04 -3.32
N LEU A 115 -2.71 6.96 -2.59
CA LEU A 115 -3.24 7.02 -1.23
C LEU A 115 -2.10 7.21 -0.26
N GLU A 116 -2.08 8.33 0.44
CA GLU A 116 -1.06 8.66 1.42
C GLU A 116 -1.45 8.23 2.83
N ILE A 117 -0.50 7.60 3.50
CA ILE A 117 -0.52 7.20 4.91
C ILE A 117 0.50 8.08 5.62
N GLN A 118 0.01 9.13 6.25
CA GLN A 118 0.81 10.22 6.80
C GLN A 118 1.73 9.77 7.94
N MET A 119 2.97 10.26 7.93
CA MET A 119 3.97 10.12 8.99
C MET A 119 4.48 11.50 9.42
N LEU A 120 3.99 12.04 10.53
CA LEU A 120 4.46 13.29 11.10
C LEU A 120 5.26 13.06 12.38
N GLU A 121 6.27 13.87 12.61
CA GLU A 121 6.93 13.97 13.91
C GLU A 121 6.10 14.87 14.84
N LEU A 122 6.12 14.59 16.15
CA LEU A 122 5.23 15.22 17.14
C LEU A 122 5.37 16.75 17.22
N ASP A 123 6.57 17.28 17.05
CA ASP A 123 6.82 18.73 17.08
C ASP A 123 6.33 19.46 15.81
N TRP A 124 5.88 18.72 14.78
CA TRP A 124 5.35 19.34 13.56
C TRP A 124 4.22 20.32 13.87
N ILE A 125 3.31 19.96 14.76
CA ILE A 125 2.23 20.83 15.25
C ILE A 125 2.77 22.15 15.76
N LYS A 126 3.73 22.06 16.68
CA LYS A 126 4.33 23.21 17.35
C LYS A 126 5.04 24.13 16.37
N LEU A 127 5.86 23.57 15.49
CA LEU A 127 6.66 24.34 14.53
C LEU A 127 5.80 25.01 13.44
N HIS A 128 4.63 24.45 13.10
CA HIS A 128 3.72 25.01 12.12
C HIS A 128 2.56 25.82 12.71
N THR A 129 2.51 25.96 14.04
CA THR A 129 1.52 26.80 14.72
C THR A 129 1.99 28.26 14.75
N LYS A 130 1.27 29.14 14.03
CA LYS A 130 1.53 30.57 14.07
C LYS A 130 1.06 31.16 15.41
N LYS A 131 1.81 32.14 15.94
CA LYS A 131 1.47 32.84 17.20
C LYS A 131 0.03 33.35 17.17
N GLY A 132 -0.76 32.99 18.18
CA GLY A 132 -2.16 33.40 18.34
C GLY A 132 -3.13 32.72 17.35
N LYS A 133 -2.71 31.70 16.62
CA LYS A 133 -3.56 30.91 15.71
C LYS A 133 -3.75 29.49 16.24
N LYS A 134 -4.85 28.85 15.80
CA LYS A 134 -5.06 27.42 16.01
C LYS A 134 -3.98 26.63 15.25
N PRO A 135 -3.53 25.51 15.80
CA PRO A 135 -2.62 24.61 15.09
C PRO A 135 -3.16 24.15 13.75
N PRO A 136 -2.30 23.79 12.79
CA PRO A 136 -2.71 23.25 11.51
C PRO A 136 -3.60 21.99 11.68
N PRO A 137 -4.68 21.85 10.92
CA PRO A 137 -5.64 20.75 11.12
C PRO A 137 -5.06 19.35 11.02
N ILE A 138 -4.10 19.13 10.12
CA ILE A 138 -3.49 17.81 9.91
C ILE A 138 -2.53 17.43 11.05
N ALA A 139 -2.04 18.43 11.79
CA ALA A 139 -0.99 18.29 12.79
C ALA A 139 -1.40 17.49 14.03
N TYR A 140 -2.67 17.20 14.20
CA TYR A 140 -3.15 16.38 15.32
C TYR A 140 -3.25 14.90 14.99
N VAL A 141 -2.96 14.50 13.75
CA VAL A 141 -3.44 13.22 13.25
C VAL A 141 -2.30 12.48 12.58
N HIS A 142 -1.50 11.82 13.40
CA HIS A 142 -0.50 10.87 12.91
C HIS A 142 -1.20 9.61 12.37
N GLY A 143 -0.84 9.19 11.17
CA GLY A 143 -1.55 8.13 10.48
C GLY A 143 -2.85 8.59 9.84
N GLU A 144 -2.97 9.88 9.48
CA GLU A 144 -4.05 10.37 8.63
C GLU A 144 -3.98 9.69 7.26
N LEU A 145 -5.14 9.34 6.70
CA LEU A 145 -5.25 8.69 5.39
C LEU A 145 -5.96 9.62 4.42
N PHE A 146 -5.40 9.82 3.23
CA PHE A 146 -6.03 10.68 2.22
C PHE A 146 -5.51 10.43 0.81
N GLY A 147 -6.33 10.76 -0.18
CA GLY A 147 -5.91 10.75 -1.57
C GLY A 147 -5.07 11.99 -1.90
N ALA A 148 -3.80 11.79 -2.21
CA ALA A 148 -2.90 12.80 -2.74
C ALA A 148 -3.06 12.91 -4.27
N GLY A 149 -2.72 14.07 -4.85
CA GLY A 149 -2.79 14.30 -6.30
C GLY A 149 -4.20 14.17 -6.88
N GLY A 150 -5.25 14.40 -6.07
CA GLY A 150 -6.65 14.29 -6.50
C GLY A 150 -7.20 12.87 -6.54
N LEU A 151 -6.51 11.88 -5.97
CA LEU A 151 -7.06 10.53 -5.81
C LEU A 151 -8.32 10.59 -4.93
N LYS A 152 -9.39 9.96 -5.39
CA LYS A 152 -10.66 9.91 -4.64
C LYS A 152 -10.68 8.74 -3.69
N ALA A 153 -11.24 8.97 -2.49
CA ALA A 153 -11.47 7.94 -1.47
C ALA A 153 -12.54 8.43 -0.48
N THR A 154 -13.15 7.51 0.27
CA THR A 154 -14.17 7.78 1.28
C THR A 154 -13.58 7.59 2.67
N PRO A 155 -13.42 8.64 3.48
CA PRO A 155 -12.92 8.54 4.85
C PRO A 155 -13.85 7.73 5.77
N ASP A 156 -13.29 6.88 6.63
CA ASP A 156 -14.08 6.23 7.70
C ASP A 156 -14.30 7.18 8.88
N ASN A 157 -13.35 8.08 9.13
CA ASN A 157 -13.42 9.06 10.20
C ASN A 157 -13.16 10.47 9.63
N PRO A 158 -14.16 11.12 9.01
CA PRO A 158 -13.97 12.27 8.15
C PRO A 158 -13.40 13.51 8.84
N ARG A 159 -12.44 14.16 8.13
CA ARG A 159 -11.99 15.53 8.29
C ARG A 159 -11.85 16.15 6.89
N GLY A 160 -12.93 16.62 6.33
CA GLY A 160 -13.03 16.90 4.91
C GLY A 160 -12.85 15.62 4.08
N SER A 161 -11.96 15.65 3.09
CA SER A 161 -11.61 14.47 2.26
C SER A 161 -10.59 13.53 2.89
N ARG A 162 -10.14 13.82 4.10
CA ARG A 162 -9.13 13.04 4.85
C ARG A 162 -9.79 12.21 5.94
N SER A 163 -9.24 11.06 6.24
CA SER A 163 -9.63 10.24 7.40
C SER A 163 -8.63 10.43 8.51
N LYS A 164 -9.07 11.03 9.62
CA LYS A 164 -8.23 11.27 10.80
C LYS A 164 -8.14 10.03 11.68
N SER A 165 -7.01 9.84 12.34
CA SER A 165 -6.85 8.79 13.36
C SER A 165 -7.81 9.01 14.53
N LEU A 166 -8.26 7.90 15.14
CA LEU A 166 -9.10 7.93 16.34
C LEU A 166 -8.31 8.39 17.57
N GLU A 167 -6.99 8.11 17.58
CA GLU A 167 -6.08 8.53 18.64
C GLU A 167 -4.66 8.71 18.10
N ASN A 168 -3.86 9.55 18.73
CA ASN A 168 -2.45 9.68 18.43
C ASN A 168 -1.65 8.64 19.23
N ARG A 169 -0.95 7.75 18.54
CA ARG A 169 -0.11 6.71 19.13
C ARG A 169 1.35 6.78 18.72
N CYS A 170 1.71 7.74 17.87
CA CYS A 170 3.09 7.88 17.43
C CYS A 170 3.98 8.33 18.59
N LYS A 171 5.16 7.75 18.63
CA LYS A 171 6.25 8.12 19.53
C LYS A 171 7.06 9.26 18.91
N GLY A 172 7.81 9.97 19.76
CA GLY A 172 8.59 11.11 19.36
C GLY A 172 9.86 10.78 18.57
N ARG A 173 10.59 11.83 18.29
CA ARG A 173 11.86 11.81 17.56
C ARG A 173 12.83 10.76 18.11
N GLY A 174 13.47 10.02 17.20
CA GLY A 174 14.43 8.98 17.52
C GLY A 174 13.82 7.63 17.95
N GLU A 175 12.53 7.61 18.27
CA GLU A 175 11.82 6.39 18.68
C GLU A 175 11.17 5.68 17.50
N TRP A 176 11.29 4.35 17.47
CA TRP A 176 10.67 3.54 16.43
C TRP A 176 9.15 3.45 16.59
N ASN A 177 8.46 3.78 15.53
CA ASN A 177 7.03 3.56 15.32
C ASN A 177 6.80 2.38 14.39
N VAL A 178 5.68 1.71 14.56
CA VAL A 178 5.24 0.59 13.74
C VAL A 178 3.93 0.94 13.06
N TYR A 179 3.88 0.83 11.73
CA TYR A 179 2.66 0.84 10.95
C TYR A 179 2.39 -0.55 10.42
N ASP A 180 1.21 -1.09 10.71
CA ASP A 180 0.65 -2.27 10.07
C ASP A 180 -0.56 -1.82 9.24
N VAL A 181 -0.50 -2.06 7.93
CA VAL A 181 -1.47 -1.56 6.97
C VAL A 181 -2.08 -2.72 6.21
N VAL A 182 -3.40 -2.75 6.13
CA VAL A 182 -4.17 -3.63 5.26
C VAL A 182 -4.63 -2.84 4.05
N CYS A 183 -4.31 -3.30 2.85
CA CYS A 183 -4.73 -2.72 1.57
C CYS A 183 -5.42 -3.79 0.75
N VAL A 184 -6.75 -3.79 0.71
CA VAL A 184 -7.55 -4.81 0.02
C VAL A 184 -8.74 -4.17 -0.67
N ASP A 185 -8.86 -4.38 -1.98
CA ASP A 185 -10.01 -3.96 -2.80
C ASP A 185 -10.46 -2.50 -2.55
N GLY A 186 -9.50 -1.58 -2.49
CA GLY A 186 -9.78 -0.15 -2.25
C GLY A 186 -10.11 0.20 -0.80
N VAL A 187 -9.97 -0.74 0.13
CA VAL A 187 -10.07 -0.51 1.57
C VAL A 187 -8.69 -0.48 2.18
N VAL A 188 -8.41 0.57 2.97
CA VAL A 188 -7.17 0.65 3.74
C VAL A 188 -7.49 0.77 5.22
N LYS A 189 -6.82 -0.04 6.03
CA LYS A 189 -6.88 0.02 7.50
C LYS A 189 -5.47 0.15 8.06
N LEU A 190 -5.33 1.02 9.05
CA LEU A 190 -4.05 1.35 9.67
C LEU A 190 -4.06 1.03 11.15
N SER A 191 -3.05 0.29 11.59
CA SER A 191 -2.67 0.18 12.99
C SER A 191 -1.37 0.93 13.24
N VAL A 192 -1.30 1.63 14.36
CA VAL A 192 -0.09 2.34 14.82
C VAL A 192 0.32 1.77 16.17
N ASN A 193 1.55 1.29 16.25
CA ASN A 193 2.11 0.70 17.48
C ASN A 193 1.17 -0.35 18.09
N GLY A 194 0.70 -1.28 17.27
CA GLY A 194 -0.09 -2.45 17.66
C GLY A 194 -1.59 -2.19 17.89
N LYS A 195 -2.11 -0.99 17.56
CA LYS A 195 -3.54 -0.72 17.71
C LYS A 195 -4.14 -0.08 16.46
N PHE A 196 -5.30 -0.57 16.02
CA PHE A 196 -6.07 0.05 14.94
C PHE A 196 -6.45 1.50 15.30
N VAL A 197 -6.17 2.42 14.38
CA VAL A 197 -6.43 3.85 14.60
C VAL A 197 -7.16 4.54 13.45
N ASN A 198 -7.14 3.98 12.23
CA ASN A 198 -7.73 4.68 11.10
C ASN A 198 -8.14 3.73 9.96
N GLY A 199 -9.04 4.22 9.11
CA GLY A 199 -9.47 3.54 7.89
C GLY A 199 -9.95 4.52 6.82
N ILE A 200 -9.87 4.07 5.58
CA ILE A 200 -10.43 4.75 4.41
C ILE A 200 -10.87 3.68 3.41
N ARG A 201 -11.87 3.96 2.60
CA ARG A 201 -12.43 3.02 1.63
C ARG A 201 -12.76 3.67 0.30
N ASP A 202 -13.22 2.88 -0.63
CA ASP A 202 -13.58 3.30 -1.99
C ASP A 202 -12.43 4.07 -2.65
N VAL A 203 -11.19 3.64 -2.38
CA VAL A 203 -10.02 4.25 -2.99
C VAL A 203 -10.07 4.01 -4.49
N GLN A 204 -9.95 5.07 -5.28
CA GLN A 204 -10.07 5.03 -6.74
C GLN A 204 -9.11 4.04 -7.38
N TYR A 205 -7.84 4.04 -6.95
CA TYR A 205 -6.88 3.03 -7.34
C TYR A 205 -6.88 1.86 -6.34
N LYS A 206 -6.84 0.65 -6.86
CA LYS A 206 -6.77 -0.60 -6.11
C LYS A 206 -5.51 -1.41 -6.45
N LYS A 207 -4.70 -0.88 -7.39
CA LYS A 207 -3.43 -1.42 -7.81
C LYS A 207 -2.50 -0.28 -8.22
N GLY A 208 -1.26 -0.31 -7.74
CA GLY A 208 -0.27 0.72 -8.01
C GLY A 208 1.02 0.49 -7.25
N TYR A 209 1.92 1.45 -7.34
CA TYR A 209 3.21 1.36 -6.67
C TYR A 209 3.10 1.69 -5.17
N LEU A 210 4.04 1.14 -4.39
CA LEU A 210 4.34 1.62 -3.05
C LEU A 210 5.41 2.70 -3.15
N CYS A 211 5.25 3.80 -2.39
CA CYS A 211 6.29 4.82 -2.29
C CYS A 211 6.58 5.15 -0.84
N LEU A 212 7.84 5.45 -0.55
CA LEU A 212 8.28 6.12 0.67
C LEU A 212 8.58 7.57 0.33
N GLU A 213 8.12 8.50 1.17
CA GLU A 213 8.19 9.93 0.88
C GLU A 213 9.42 10.58 1.50
N SER A 214 10.06 11.48 0.74
CA SER A 214 11.06 12.43 1.17
C SER A 214 10.41 13.81 1.27
N GLU A 215 10.13 14.32 2.48
CA GLU A 215 9.48 15.62 2.66
C GLU A 215 9.95 16.38 3.91
N GLY A 216 11.15 16.91 3.84
CA GLY A 216 11.59 17.99 4.72
C GLY A 216 12.60 17.63 5.80
N ALA A 217 12.63 16.42 6.34
CA ALA A 217 13.51 16.03 7.44
C ALA A 217 13.97 14.57 7.34
N GLU A 218 15.07 14.26 8.03
CA GLU A 218 15.61 12.90 8.05
C GLU A 218 14.64 11.93 8.71
N ILE A 219 14.36 10.84 7.99
CA ILE A 219 13.54 9.73 8.47
C ILE A 219 14.23 8.40 8.17
N HIS A 220 14.14 7.47 9.09
CA HIS A 220 14.70 6.13 9.01
C HIS A 220 13.60 5.08 8.89
N PHE A 221 13.88 4.04 8.10
CA PHE A 221 12.99 2.89 7.92
C PHE A 221 13.75 1.59 8.15
N ARG A 222 13.07 0.58 8.69
CA ARG A 222 13.55 -0.79 8.79
C ARG A 222 12.37 -1.76 8.81
N ASN A 223 12.63 -3.05 8.71
CA ASN A 223 11.61 -4.11 8.76
C ASN A 223 10.43 -3.84 7.80
N LEU A 224 10.74 -3.34 6.58
CA LEU A 224 9.74 -3.16 5.54
C LEU A 224 9.37 -4.51 4.96
N LYS A 225 8.15 -4.97 5.20
CA LYS A 225 7.69 -6.30 4.76
C LYS A 225 6.31 -6.19 4.13
N ILE A 226 6.08 -7.00 3.13
CA ILE A 226 4.79 -7.12 2.48
C ILE A 226 4.34 -8.59 2.46
N MET A 227 3.04 -8.80 2.60
CA MET A 227 2.39 -10.06 2.30
C MET A 227 1.39 -9.80 1.19
N GLU A 228 1.71 -10.25 -0.03
CA GLU A 228 0.77 -10.16 -1.14
C GLU A 228 -0.36 -11.16 -0.93
N LEU A 229 -1.58 -10.68 -1.06
CA LEU A 229 -2.80 -11.47 -0.99
C LEU A 229 -3.27 -11.83 -2.41
N PRO A 230 -4.14 -12.82 -2.59
CA PRO A 230 -4.69 -13.12 -3.89
C PRO A 230 -5.25 -11.87 -4.56
N PRO A 231 -5.02 -11.69 -5.88
CA PRO A 231 -5.53 -10.54 -6.60
C PRO A 231 -7.06 -10.56 -6.62
N GLY A 232 -7.67 -9.38 -6.60
CA GLY A 232 -9.10 -9.18 -6.84
C GLY A 232 -9.38 -8.98 -8.32
N ILE A 233 -10.60 -8.54 -8.63
CA ILE A 233 -10.98 -8.09 -9.98
C ILE A 233 -10.76 -6.59 -10.02
N THR A 234 -9.60 -6.15 -10.54
CA THR A 234 -9.26 -4.74 -10.68
C THR A 234 -9.35 -4.32 -12.14
N SER A 235 -10.22 -3.33 -12.44
CA SER A 235 -10.33 -2.80 -13.80
C SER A 235 -9.17 -1.87 -14.14
N PRO A 236 -8.91 -1.60 -15.43
CA PRO A 236 -7.87 -0.65 -15.85
C PRO A 236 -8.00 0.73 -15.19
N GLU A 237 -9.22 1.23 -14.97
CA GLU A 237 -9.50 2.53 -14.35
C GLU A 237 -9.15 2.55 -12.85
N GLN A 238 -9.08 1.38 -12.23
CA GLN A 238 -8.70 1.17 -10.83
C GLN A 238 -7.20 0.86 -10.66
N THR A 239 -6.46 0.84 -11.77
CA THR A 239 -5.02 0.58 -11.77
C THR A 239 -4.26 1.88 -12.04
N ALA A 240 -3.27 2.17 -11.21
CA ALA A 240 -2.35 3.29 -11.47
C ALA A 240 -1.55 3.03 -12.76
N PRO A 241 -1.23 4.08 -13.55
CA PRO A 241 -0.48 3.91 -14.80
C PRO A 241 0.87 3.23 -14.59
N LEU A 242 1.21 2.31 -15.48
CA LEU A 242 2.54 1.70 -15.52
C LEU A 242 3.59 2.71 -16.04
N VAL A 243 4.83 2.54 -15.63
CA VAL A 243 5.97 3.20 -16.27
C VAL A 243 6.10 2.62 -17.68
N LYS A 244 6.08 3.51 -18.67
CA LYS A 244 6.42 3.18 -20.05
C LYS A 244 7.91 3.26 -20.25
#